data_940c9a31b7d756bcbcff9ccfc53c0f19
#
_entry.id   940c9a31b7d756bcbcff9ccfc53c0f19
#
_cell.length_a   1.000
_cell.length_b   1.000
_cell.length_c   1.000
_cell.angle_alpha   90.00
_cell.angle_beta   90.00
_cell.angle_gamma   90.00
#
_symmetry.space_group_name_H-M   'P 1'
#
loop_
_entity.id
_entity.type
_entity.pdbx_description
1 polymer ?
#
loop_
_entity_poly.entity_id
_entity_poly.type
_entity_poly.pdbx_seq_one_letter_code
_entity_poly.pdbx_strand_id
1 'polypeptide(L)'
;MKKKMTMTLAAVSLAALSAALMTGCGKPASGGKEDNKLNVYNWGEYIDEDVISQFEDETGIQVVYDVFETNEEMYPVIEAGAVKYDVVCPSDYMIQRMAQNNLLSEINFDNVPNYKEIGQEYLDISKGFDPENKYSVPYCWGTMGILYNTKRLEELGVPAPTK
;
A
#
# COMPACT_ATOMS: atom_id res chain seq x y z
N MET A 1 41.25 63.28 -5.06
CA MET A 1 41.75 61.87 -5.14
C MET A 1 41.29 60.94 -4.01
N LYS A 2 40.94 61.42 -2.81
CA LYS A 2 40.56 60.53 -1.65
C LYS A 2 39.17 59.86 -1.81
N LYS A 3 38.20 60.43 -2.52
CA LYS A 3 36.85 59.89 -2.71
C LYS A 3 36.74 58.66 -3.68
N LYS A 4 37.66 58.57 -4.62
CA LYS A 4 37.67 57.44 -5.58
C LYS A 4 38.30 56.15 -4.98
N MET A 5 39.18 56.33 -3.99
CA MET A 5 39.87 55.20 -3.38
C MET A 5 39.00 54.46 -2.35
N THR A 6 38.09 55.19 -1.69
CA THR A 6 37.12 54.59 -0.75
C THR A 6 36.01 53.82 -1.44
N MET A 7 35.62 54.20 -2.65
CA MET A 7 34.62 53.45 -3.41
C MET A 7 35.18 52.10 -3.97
N THR A 8 36.46 52.07 -4.31
CA THR A 8 37.10 50.83 -4.80
C THR A 8 37.31 49.81 -3.70
N LEU A 9 37.59 50.22 -2.48
CA LEU A 9 37.71 49.31 -1.33
C LEU A 9 36.34 48.73 -0.90
N ALA A 10 35.26 49.51 -0.99
CA ALA A 10 33.92 49.04 -0.68
C ALA A 10 33.40 48.03 -1.72
N ALA A 11 33.75 48.18 -2.97
CA ALA A 11 33.34 47.24 -4.04
C ALA A 11 34.10 45.90 -3.95
N VAL A 12 35.35 45.90 -3.52
CA VAL A 12 36.15 44.66 -3.34
C VAL A 12 35.71 43.88 -2.12
N SER A 13 35.29 44.53 -1.02
CA SER A 13 34.79 43.87 0.15
C SER A 13 33.41 43.24 -0.05
N LEU A 14 32.55 43.83 -0.90
CA LEU A 14 31.23 43.26 -1.23
C LEU A 14 31.37 42.05 -2.16
N ALA A 15 32.35 42.01 -3.07
CA ALA A 15 32.62 40.88 -3.94
C ALA A 15 33.24 39.69 -3.19
N ALA A 16 34.01 39.93 -2.13
CA ALA A 16 34.58 38.86 -1.28
C ALA A 16 33.51 38.22 -0.38
N LEU A 17 32.48 38.96 0.04
CA LEU A 17 31.39 38.44 0.88
C LEU A 17 30.39 37.57 0.07
N SER A 18 30.20 37.87 -1.22
CA SER A 18 29.33 37.07 -2.09
C SER A 18 29.97 35.74 -2.55
N ALA A 19 31.31 35.65 -2.57
CA ALA A 19 32.00 34.40 -2.89
C ALA A 19 32.01 33.40 -1.74
N ALA A 20 31.85 33.84 -0.48
CA ALA A 20 31.79 32.96 0.68
C ALA A 20 30.44 32.28 0.88
N LEU A 21 29.38 32.70 0.21
CA LEU A 21 28.05 32.12 0.28
C LEU A 21 27.79 30.99 -0.73
N MET A 22 28.71 30.75 -1.66
CA MET A 22 28.59 29.67 -2.65
C MET A 22 29.40 28.40 -2.34
N THR A 23 30.09 28.37 -1.22
CA THR A 23 30.62 27.10 -0.65
C THR A 23 29.62 26.45 0.31
N GLY A 24 28.34 26.44 -0.08
CA GLY A 24 27.39 25.46 0.42
C GLY A 24 27.86 24.09 -0.06
N CYS A 25 28.56 23.36 0.80
CA CYS A 25 28.85 21.96 0.60
C CYS A 25 27.57 21.23 0.20
N GLY A 26 27.41 21.03 -1.10
CA GLY A 26 26.67 19.89 -1.58
C GLY A 26 27.45 18.66 -1.10
N LYS A 27 27.19 18.19 0.14
CA LYS A 27 27.33 16.77 0.40
C LYS A 27 26.61 16.10 -0.75
N PRO A 28 27.26 15.17 -1.49
CA PRO A 28 26.48 14.28 -2.31
C PRO A 28 25.44 13.71 -1.33
N ALA A 29 24.17 13.86 -1.66
CA ALA A 29 23.13 13.14 -0.95
C ALA A 29 23.66 11.68 -0.95
N SER A 30 24.13 11.25 0.20
CA SER A 30 24.28 9.83 0.50
C SER A 30 22.95 9.27 0.05
N GLY A 31 22.98 8.43 -1.00
CA GLY A 31 21.79 7.74 -1.47
C GLY A 31 21.10 7.25 -0.21
N GLY A 32 19.97 7.86 0.13
CA GLY A 32 19.20 7.42 1.27
C GLY A 32 19.07 5.93 1.10
N LYS A 33 19.35 5.15 2.12
CA LYS A 33 18.74 3.84 2.21
C LYS A 33 17.29 4.12 1.86
N GLU A 34 16.81 3.63 0.71
CA GLU A 34 15.38 3.50 0.48
C GLU A 34 14.87 2.99 1.81
N ASP A 35 13.97 3.75 2.43
CA ASP A 35 13.42 3.35 3.71
C ASP A 35 12.91 1.94 3.46
N ASN A 36 13.53 0.94 4.11
CA ASN A 36 13.22 -0.47 3.93
C ASN A 36 11.87 -0.74 4.60
N LYS A 37 10.81 -0.20 3.99
CA LYS A 37 9.45 -0.18 4.49
C LYS A 37 8.52 -0.82 3.48
N LEU A 38 7.55 -1.55 4.00
CA LEU A 38 6.44 -2.13 3.25
C LEU A 38 5.14 -1.52 3.79
N ASN A 39 4.42 -0.80 2.94
CA ASN A 39 3.15 -0.19 3.29
C ASN A 39 2.02 -1.15 2.93
N VAL A 40 1.32 -1.65 3.94
CA VAL A 40 0.24 -2.62 3.81
C VAL A 40 -1.09 -1.98 4.20
N TYR A 41 -2.12 -2.18 3.40
CA TYR A 41 -3.48 -1.70 3.67
C TYR A 41 -4.45 -2.86 3.67
N ASN A 42 -4.97 -3.22 4.83
CA ASN A 42 -5.74 -4.45 5.02
C ASN A 42 -6.97 -4.23 5.92
N TRP A 43 -7.80 -5.24 6.08
CA TRP A 43 -8.87 -5.28 7.06
C TRP A 43 -8.31 -5.33 8.48
N GLY A 44 -9.04 -4.78 9.45
CA GLY A 44 -8.56 -4.60 10.82
C GLY A 44 -8.10 -5.88 11.53
N GLU A 45 -8.77 -7.01 11.31
CA GLU A 45 -8.52 -8.25 12.05
C GLU A 45 -8.10 -9.42 11.14
N TYR A 46 -7.42 -9.13 10.02
CA TYR A 46 -7.06 -10.17 9.04
C TYR A 46 -5.63 -10.70 9.20
N ILE A 47 -4.86 -10.19 10.14
CA ILE A 47 -3.50 -10.66 10.42
C ILE A 47 -3.24 -10.63 11.93
N ASP A 48 -2.45 -11.57 12.40
CA ASP A 48 -1.91 -11.56 13.76
C ASP A 48 -0.69 -10.64 13.81
N GLU A 49 -0.63 -9.74 14.79
CA GLU A 49 0.48 -8.79 14.94
C GLU A 49 1.83 -9.49 15.15
N ASP A 50 1.84 -10.68 15.75
CA ASP A 50 3.05 -11.49 15.91
C ASP A 50 3.64 -11.89 14.55
N VAL A 51 2.81 -12.09 13.52
CA VAL A 51 3.26 -12.41 12.15
C VAL A 51 3.96 -11.22 11.51
N ILE A 52 3.49 -10.01 11.77
CA ILE A 52 4.15 -8.78 11.30
C ILE A 52 5.54 -8.68 11.93
N SER A 53 5.62 -8.85 13.25
CA SER A 53 6.89 -8.80 14.00
C SER A 53 7.87 -9.88 13.50
N GLN A 54 7.39 -11.10 13.24
CA GLN A 54 8.21 -12.17 12.68
C GLN A 54 8.74 -11.81 11.29
N PHE A 55 7.90 -11.26 10.42
CA PHE A 55 8.32 -10.81 9.09
C PHE A 55 9.40 -9.74 9.16
N GLU A 56 9.25 -8.76 10.05
CA GLU A 56 10.24 -7.70 10.26
C GLU A 56 11.58 -8.26 10.75
N ASP A 57 11.54 -9.20 11.70
CA ASP A 57 12.74 -9.85 12.25
C ASP A 57 13.47 -10.69 11.20
N GLU A 58 12.72 -11.42 10.36
CA GLU A 58 13.30 -12.30 9.33
C GLU A 58 13.86 -11.52 8.12
N THR A 59 13.21 -10.42 7.75
CA THR A 59 13.53 -9.68 6.51
C THR A 59 14.32 -8.40 6.75
N GLY A 60 14.20 -7.81 7.93
CA GLY A 60 14.69 -6.48 8.25
C GLY A 60 13.88 -5.37 7.55
N ILE A 61 12.70 -5.69 6.99
CA ILE A 61 11.77 -4.74 6.34
C ILE A 61 10.76 -4.28 7.38
N GLN A 62 10.68 -2.98 7.63
CA GLN A 62 9.66 -2.42 8.51
C GLN A 62 8.30 -2.42 7.83
N VAL A 63 7.26 -2.94 8.50
CA VAL A 63 5.89 -2.92 7.99
C VAL A 63 5.14 -1.71 8.54
N VAL A 64 4.59 -0.90 7.64
CA VAL A 64 3.61 0.14 7.97
C VAL A 64 2.24 -0.43 7.64
N TYR A 65 1.48 -0.76 8.68
CA TYR A 65 0.21 -1.46 8.53
C TYR A 65 -0.96 -0.53 8.82
N ASP A 66 -1.70 -0.19 7.78
CA ASP A 66 -2.92 0.61 7.85
C ASP A 66 -4.15 -0.28 7.68
N VAL A 67 -5.27 0.11 8.28
CA VAL A 67 -6.50 -0.66 8.25
C VAL A 67 -7.65 0.12 7.64
N PHE A 68 -8.62 -0.60 7.05
CA PHE A 68 -9.89 -0.05 6.58
C PHE A 68 -11.05 -0.95 7.01
N GLU A 69 -12.23 -0.36 7.09
CA GLU A 69 -13.46 -1.05 7.50
C GLU A 69 -14.29 -1.51 6.29
N THR A 70 -14.20 -0.78 5.18
CA THR A 70 -14.96 -1.10 3.95
C THR A 70 -14.12 -0.88 2.70
N ASN A 71 -14.41 -1.64 1.64
CA ASN A 71 -13.78 -1.42 0.33
C ASN A 71 -14.08 -0.01 -0.22
N GLU A 72 -15.24 0.54 0.12
CA GLU A 72 -15.70 1.86 -0.32
C GLU A 72 -14.90 3.00 0.33
N GLU A 73 -14.37 2.79 1.53
CA GLU A 73 -13.44 3.71 2.19
C GLU A 73 -12.03 3.56 1.64
N MET A 74 -11.58 2.33 1.41
CA MET A 74 -10.24 2.02 0.90
C MET A 74 -10.04 2.54 -0.52
N TYR A 75 -11.01 2.32 -1.42
CA TYR A 75 -10.85 2.60 -2.85
C TYR A 75 -10.47 4.06 -3.15
N PRO A 76 -11.18 5.10 -2.64
CA PRO A 76 -10.81 6.49 -2.91
C PRO A 76 -9.42 6.88 -2.36
N VAL A 77 -8.94 6.23 -1.31
CA VAL A 77 -7.58 6.46 -0.78
C VAL A 77 -6.53 5.99 -1.78
N ILE A 78 -6.72 4.78 -2.35
CA ILE A 78 -5.84 4.23 -3.39
C ILE A 78 -5.94 5.09 -4.66
N GLU A 79 -7.14 5.44 -5.11
CA GLU A 79 -7.38 6.22 -6.33
C GLU A 79 -6.76 7.62 -6.24
N ALA A 80 -6.80 8.25 -5.08
CA ALA A 80 -6.17 9.56 -4.85
C ALA A 80 -4.64 9.50 -4.90
N GLY A 81 -4.03 8.35 -4.62
CA GLY A 81 -2.57 8.15 -4.69
C GLY A 81 -1.75 9.02 -3.74
N ALA A 82 -2.37 9.60 -2.72
CA ALA A 82 -1.68 10.45 -1.73
C ALA A 82 -0.77 9.62 -0.81
N VAL A 83 -1.18 8.41 -0.49
CA VAL A 83 -0.39 7.39 0.19
C VAL A 83 -0.09 6.28 -0.81
N LYS A 84 1.15 5.85 -0.88
CA LYS A 84 1.56 4.73 -1.72
C LYS A 84 1.56 3.47 -0.87
N TYR A 85 0.68 2.55 -1.20
CA TYR A 85 0.66 1.22 -0.62
C TYR A 85 1.35 0.23 -1.57
N ASP A 86 2.13 -0.67 -1.00
CA ASP A 86 2.83 -1.73 -1.73
C ASP A 86 1.94 -2.97 -1.83
N VAL A 87 1.13 -3.22 -0.79
CA VAL A 87 0.17 -4.33 -0.72
C VAL A 87 -1.17 -3.82 -0.22
N VAL A 88 -2.25 -4.24 -0.88
CA VAL A 88 -3.63 -3.98 -0.45
C VAL A 88 -4.42 -5.29 -0.48
N CYS A 89 -5.30 -5.51 0.51
CA CYS A 89 -6.11 -6.73 0.63
C CYS A 89 -7.61 -6.42 0.50
N PRO A 90 -8.13 -6.10 -0.68
CA PRO A 90 -9.55 -5.86 -0.91
C PRO A 90 -10.33 -7.15 -1.16
N SER A 91 -11.66 -7.03 -1.22
CA SER A 91 -12.52 -8.10 -1.73
C SER A 91 -12.38 -8.27 -3.25
N ASP A 92 -12.79 -9.42 -3.75
CA ASP A 92 -12.73 -9.85 -5.16
C ASP A 92 -13.29 -8.82 -6.15
N TYR A 93 -14.50 -8.33 -5.95
CA TYR A 93 -15.12 -7.33 -6.82
C TYR A 93 -14.33 -6.01 -6.87
N MET A 94 -13.63 -5.68 -5.78
CA MET A 94 -12.83 -4.47 -5.71
C MET A 94 -11.48 -4.67 -6.42
N ILE A 95 -10.88 -5.87 -6.38
CA ILE A 95 -9.72 -6.22 -7.20
C ILE A 95 -10.06 -6.01 -8.67
N GLN A 96 -11.20 -6.54 -9.14
CA GLN A 96 -11.66 -6.36 -10.51
C GLN A 96 -11.77 -4.87 -10.88
N ARG A 97 -12.39 -4.07 -10.02
CA ARG A 97 -12.55 -2.63 -10.23
C ARG A 97 -11.21 -1.91 -10.30
N MET A 98 -10.30 -2.23 -9.38
CA MET A 98 -8.96 -1.61 -9.33
C MET A 98 -8.13 -1.97 -10.55
N ALA A 99 -8.17 -3.23 -11.01
CA ALA A 99 -7.50 -3.68 -12.23
C ALA A 99 -8.03 -2.94 -13.47
N GLN A 100 -9.36 -2.81 -13.61
CA GLN A 100 -10.00 -2.07 -14.71
C GLN A 100 -9.62 -0.58 -14.72
N ASN A 101 -9.32 0.01 -13.57
CA ASN A 101 -8.90 1.40 -13.44
C ASN A 101 -7.36 1.58 -13.42
N ASN A 102 -6.60 0.53 -13.72
CA ASN A 102 -5.13 0.54 -13.76
C ASN A 102 -4.48 0.99 -12.42
N LEU A 103 -5.08 0.62 -11.31
CA LEU A 103 -4.59 0.93 -9.96
C LEU A 103 -3.71 -0.18 -9.38
N LEU A 104 -3.60 -1.33 -10.07
CA LEU A 104 -2.79 -2.47 -9.64
C LEU A 104 -1.61 -2.68 -10.59
N SER A 105 -0.50 -3.13 -10.04
CA SER A 105 0.66 -3.60 -10.81
C SER A 105 0.62 -5.11 -10.96
N GLU A 106 1.10 -5.61 -12.12
CA GLU A 106 1.24 -7.06 -12.32
C GLU A 106 2.28 -7.63 -11.34
N ILE A 107 1.96 -8.79 -10.77
CA ILE A 107 2.84 -9.51 -9.85
C ILE A 107 3.89 -10.29 -10.65
N ASN A 108 5.15 -10.14 -10.29
CA ASN A 108 6.21 -11.02 -10.77
C ASN A 108 6.24 -12.30 -9.92
N PHE A 109 5.58 -13.34 -10.39
CA PHE A 109 5.47 -14.61 -9.67
C PHE A 109 6.79 -15.38 -9.53
N ASP A 110 7.82 -15.04 -10.28
CA ASP A 110 9.17 -15.59 -10.06
C ASP A 110 9.72 -15.20 -8.68
N ASN A 111 9.23 -14.09 -8.13
CA ASN A 111 9.57 -13.62 -6.79
C ASN A 111 8.63 -14.16 -5.70
N VAL A 112 7.61 -14.94 -6.06
CA VAL A 112 6.60 -15.49 -5.14
C VAL A 112 6.59 -17.03 -5.24
N PRO A 113 7.65 -17.71 -4.81
CA PRO A 113 7.82 -19.15 -5.02
C PRO A 113 6.73 -19.99 -4.34
N ASN A 114 6.16 -19.49 -3.25
CA ASN A 114 5.09 -20.19 -2.51
C ASN A 114 3.71 -20.10 -3.18
N TYR A 115 3.57 -19.31 -4.25
CA TYR A 115 2.32 -19.23 -5.01
C TYR A 115 1.82 -20.58 -5.50
N LYS A 116 2.74 -21.48 -5.85
CA LYS A 116 2.44 -22.87 -6.28
C LYS A 116 1.83 -23.75 -5.20
N GLU A 117 1.93 -23.34 -3.94
CA GLU A 117 1.35 -24.08 -2.80
C GLU A 117 -0.13 -23.74 -2.59
N ILE A 118 -0.65 -22.71 -3.29
CA ILE A 118 -2.07 -22.34 -3.23
C ILE A 118 -2.88 -23.40 -3.99
N GLY A 119 -3.95 -23.89 -3.35
CA GLY A 119 -4.85 -24.86 -3.98
C GLY A 119 -5.44 -24.34 -5.30
N GLN A 120 -5.45 -25.18 -6.31
CA GLN A 120 -5.91 -24.84 -7.66
C GLN A 120 -7.35 -24.32 -7.69
N GLU A 121 -8.20 -24.82 -6.78
CA GLU A 121 -9.59 -24.37 -6.62
C GLU A 121 -9.70 -22.88 -6.31
N TYR A 122 -8.80 -22.33 -5.48
CA TYR A 122 -8.78 -20.90 -5.15
C TYR A 122 -8.27 -20.05 -6.32
N LEU A 123 -7.28 -20.55 -7.02
CA LEU A 123 -6.78 -19.90 -8.25
C LEU A 123 -7.83 -19.88 -9.35
N ASP A 124 -8.64 -20.91 -9.46
CA ASP A 124 -9.73 -20.98 -10.45
C ASP A 124 -10.88 -20.02 -10.08
N ILE A 125 -11.19 -19.86 -8.79
CA ILE A 125 -12.15 -18.87 -8.33
C ILE A 125 -11.65 -17.45 -8.62
N SER A 126 -10.36 -17.18 -8.42
CA SER A 126 -9.77 -15.87 -8.65
C SER A 126 -9.88 -15.40 -10.10
N LYS A 127 -9.91 -16.31 -11.07
CA LYS A 127 -10.12 -15.98 -12.48
C LYS A 127 -11.44 -15.26 -12.78
N GLY A 128 -12.42 -15.35 -11.86
CA GLY A 128 -13.68 -14.62 -11.97
C GLY A 128 -13.54 -13.11 -11.89
N PHE A 129 -12.51 -12.61 -11.22
CA PHE A 129 -12.24 -11.18 -11.00
C PHE A 129 -10.86 -10.73 -11.48
N ASP A 130 -9.91 -11.66 -11.60
CA ASP A 130 -8.56 -11.48 -12.15
C ASP A 130 -8.31 -12.60 -13.18
N PRO A 131 -8.79 -12.49 -14.44
CA PRO A 131 -8.88 -13.60 -15.39
C PRO A 131 -7.56 -14.32 -15.68
N GLU A 132 -6.45 -13.63 -15.57
CA GLU A 132 -5.12 -14.19 -15.79
C GLU A 132 -4.34 -14.41 -14.49
N ASN A 133 -4.97 -14.16 -13.32
CA ASN A 133 -4.32 -14.18 -12.01
C ASN A 133 -3.03 -13.34 -11.99
N LYS A 134 -3.07 -12.13 -12.57
CA LYS A 134 -1.90 -11.28 -12.72
C LYS A 134 -1.67 -10.32 -11.55
N TYR A 135 -2.76 -9.92 -10.91
CA TYR A 135 -2.78 -8.80 -9.96
C TYR A 135 -2.97 -9.23 -8.52
N SER A 136 -3.39 -10.47 -8.30
CA SER A 136 -3.82 -10.91 -6.98
C SER A 136 -3.32 -12.31 -6.61
N VAL A 137 -3.21 -12.50 -5.28
CA VAL A 137 -2.94 -13.80 -4.66
C VAL A 137 -4.07 -14.05 -3.65
N PRO A 138 -4.76 -15.20 -3.72
CA PRO A 138 -5.76 -15.54 -2.72
C PRO A 138 -5.14 -15.56 -1.31
N TYR A 139 -5.72 -14.78 -0.41
CA TYR A 139 -5.26 -14.64 0.97
C TYR A 139 -6.15 -15.42 1.95
N CYS A 140 -7.43 -15.09 1.96
CA CYS A 140 -8.42 -15.77 2.75
C CYS A 140 -9.76 -15.81 2.02
N TRP A 141 -10.63 -16.71 2.41
CA TRP A 141 -11.98 -16.84 1.87
C TRP A 141 -12.96 -17.13 2.98
N GLY A 142 -14.21 -16.82 2.75
CA GLY A 142 -15.28 -17.08 3.68
C GLY A 142 -16.58 -17.40 2.97
N THR A 143 -17.53 -17.90 3.72
CA THR A 143 -18.90 -18.15 3.25
C THR A 143 -19.84 -17.13 3.87
N MET A 144 -20.78 -16.62 3.09
CA MET A 144 -21.91 -15.86 3.61
C MET A 144 -23.14 -16.74 3.76
N GLY A 145 -23.88 -16.51 4.83
CA GLY A 145 -25.10 -17.24 5.12
C GLY A 145 -26.14 -16.35 5.78
N ILE A 146 -27.37 -16.82 5.84
CA ILE A 146 -28.46 -16.15 6.52
C ILE A 146 -28.66 -16.82 7.90
N LEU A 147 -28.38 -16.06 8.95
CA LEU A 147 -28.74 -16.47 10.31
C LEU A 147 -30.17 -16.00 10.62
N TYR A 148 -31.02 -16.93 11.00
CA TYR A 148 -32.41 -16.61 11.33
C TYR A 148 -32.90 -17.33 12.58
N ASN A 149 -33.92 -16.76 13.25
CA ASN A 149 -34.57 -17.35 14.40
C ASN A 149 -35.69 -18.30 13.95
N THR A 150 -35.47 -19.60 14.05
CA THR A 150 -36.42 -20.63 13.61
C THR A 150 -37.76 -20.54 14.31
N LYS A 151 -37.78 -20.35 15.65
CA LYS A 151 -39.02 -20.21 16.43
C LYS A 151 -39.83 -18.99 15.98
N ARG A 152 -39.15 -17.88 15.70
CA ARG A 152 -39.84 -16.67 15.25
C ARG A 152 -40.46 -16.86 13.88
N LEU A 153 -39.84 -17.56 12.97
CA LEU A 153 -40.41 -17.88 11.66
C LEU A 153 -41.63 -18.78 11.78
N GLU A 154 -41.56 -19.82 12.64
CA GLU A 154 -42.69 -20.71 12.92
C GLU A 154 -43.90 -19.93 13.49
N GLU A 155 -43.70 -19.06 14.49
CA GLU A 155 -44.75 -18.20 15.07
C GLU A 155 -45.40 -17.30 14.03
N LEU A 156 -44.66 -16.84 13.05
CA LEU A 156 -45.12 -15.97 11.98
C LEU A 156 -45.72 -16.73 10.78
N GLY A 157 -45.60 -18.06 10.75
CA GLY A 157 -46.01 -18.88 9.62
C GLY A 157 -45.20 -18.62 8.34
N VAL A 158 -43.98 -18.12 8.50
CA VAL A 158 -43.08 -17.80 7.39
C VAL A 158 -42.09 -18.97 7.17
N PRO A 159 -41.92 -19.45 5.93
CA PRO A 159 -40.99 -20.52 5.65
C PRO A 159 -39.53 -20.09 5.89
N ALA A 160 -38.68 -21.05 6.20
CA ALA A 160 -37.23 -20.82 6.31
C ALA A 160 -36.70 -20.21 4.99
N PRO A 161 -35.77 -19.22 5.06
CA PRO A 161 -35.14 -18.69 3.87
C PRO A 161 -34.38 -19.81 3.14
N THR A 162 -34.66 -19.91 1.87
CA THR A 162 -33.90 -20.75 0.93
C THR A 162 -33.23 -19.80 -0.05
N LYS A 163 -32.17 -20.22 -0.70
CA LYS A 163 -31.35 -19.39 -1.61
C LYS A 163 -32.07 -18.20 -2.18
#